data_06c33c1a39326c31e0e8e8f82de32035
#
_entry.id   06c33c1a39326c31e0e8e8f82de32035
#
_cell.length_a   1.000
_cell.length_b   1.000
_cell.length_c   1.000
_cell.angle_alpha   90.00
_cell.angle_beta   90.00
_cell.angle_gamma   90.00
#
_symmetry.space_group_name_H-M   'P 1'
#
loop_
_entity.id
_entity.type
_entity.pdbx_description
1 polymer ?
#
loop_
_entity_poly.entity_id
_entity_poly.type
_entity_poly.pdbx_seq_one_letter_code
_entity_poly.pdbx_strand_id
1 'polypeptide(L)'
;MTDRQRNLVLNAIKLGGVFVTCGVGDKINIMNTRWGMLGRMWNRDVFVLPVRRKKFSHDLIDKNKCFVVNVPMTDMNAQLYKCASMSGREVNKFKELGFEPVPAKQVKSVAIAECALHLECKVIYVCEMRESKLDPIIARDMYINREYHTLYFGEIVRCSVDKK
;
A
#
# COMPACT_ATOMS: atom_id res chain seq x y z
N MET A 1 -15.94 0.89 7.53
CA MET A 1 -15.03 2.06 7.74
C MET A 1 -15.87 3.33 7.88
N THR A 2 -15.52 4.25 8.79
CA THR A 2 -16.21 5.53 8.99
C THR A 2 -15.72 6.58 7.98
N ASP A 3 -16.51 7.66 7.76
CA ASP A 3 -16.10 8.75 6.87
C ASP A 3 -14.85 9.48 7.37
N ARG A 4 -14.70 9.63 8.69
CA ARG A 4 -13.48 10.18 9.29
C ARG A 4 -12.23 9.35 8.91
N GLN A 5 -12.32 8.03 8.97
CA GLN A 5 -11.23 7.14 8.59
C GLN A 5 -10.91 7.21 7.08
N ARG A 6 -11.96 7.32 6.23
CA ARG A 6 -11.78 7.51 4.78
C ARG A 6 -11.01 8.80 4.48
N ASN A 7 -11.43 9.90 5.11
CA ASN A 7 -10.79 11.20 4.92
C ASN A 7 -9.32 11.20 5.39
N LEU A 8 -8.99 10.50 6.48
CA LEU A 8 -7.61 10.37 6.95
C LEU A 8 -6.74 9.65 5.91
N VAL A 9 -7.23 8.55 5.32
CA VAL A 9 -6.50 7.82 4.27
C VAL A 9 -6.28 8.70 3.03
N LEU A 10 -7.34 9.35 2.52
CA LEU A 10 -7.26 10.18 1.32
C LEU A 10 -6.36 11.39 1.53
N ASN A 11 -6.41 12.02 2.69
CA ASN A 11 -5.54 13.14 3.04
C ASN A 11 -4.08 12.69 3.14
N ALA A 12 -3.79 11.55 3.76
CA ALA A 12 -2.43 11.01 3.82
C ALA A 12 -1.87 10.75 2.43
N ILE A 13 -2.65 10.12 1.52
CA ILE A 13 -2.24 9.90 0.12
C ILE A 13 -1.92 11.22 -0.58
N LYS A 14 -2.76 12.25 -0.39
CA LYS A 14 -2.60 13.57 -1.00
C LYS A 14 -1.36 14.32 -0.48
N LEU A 15 -1.12 14.28 0.83
CA LEU A 15 -0.09 15.12 1.48
C LEU A 15 1.32 14.52 1.43
N GLY A 16 1.48 13.22 1.63
CA GLY A 16 2.83 12.62 1.69
C GLY A 16 2.85 11.17 1.23
N GLY A 17 1.75 10.48 1.38
CA GLY A 17 1.61 9.07 1.05
C GLY A 17 1.30 8.20 2.27
N VAL A 18 1.18 6.91 1.99
CA VAL A 18 0.96 5.87 2.99
C VAL A 18 2.01 4.78 2.83
N PHE A 19 2.28 4.04 3.90
CA PHE A 19 3.06 2.82 3.81
C PHE A 19 2.14 1.64 3.48
N VAL A 20 2.66 0.71 2.69
CA VAL A 20 1.99 -0.56 2.40
C VAL A 20 2.92 -1.69 2.79
N THR A 21 2.45 -2.55 3.65
CA THR A 21 3.17 -3.75 4.07
C THR A 21 2.57 -4.99 3.45
N CYS A 22 3.41 -5.95 3.13
CA CYS A 22 3.03 -7.23 2.50
C CYS A 22 4.06 -8.31 2.84
N GLY A 23 3.67 -9.58 2.61
CA GLY A 23 4.52 -10.72 2.90
C GLY A 23 4.22 -11.35 4.26
N VAL A 24 4.87 -12.48 4.55
CA VAL A 24 4.69 -13.30 5.77
C VAL A 24 6.03 -13.84 6.26
N GLY A 25 6.14 -14.06 7.57
CA GLY A 25 7.34 -14.60 8.22
C GLY A 25 8.56 -13.73 7.94
N ASP A 26 9.63 -14.35 7.48
CA ASP A 26 10.90 -13.65 7.20
C ASP A 26 10.89 -12.81 5.91
N LYS A 27 9.84 -12.99 5.09
CA LYS A 27 9.68 -12.29 3.81
C LYS A 27 8.59 -11.22 3.89
N ILE A 28 8.82 -10.22 4.74
CA ILE A 28 7.96 -9.04 4.83
C ILE A 28 8.63 -7.84 4.17
N ASN A 29 7.83 -6.94 3.62
CA ASN A 29 8.33 -5.72 3.00
C ASN A 29 7.44 -4.53 3.26
N ILE A 30 8.03 -3.34 3.16
CA ILE A 30 7.33 -2.05 3.16
C ILE A 30 7.56 -1.39 1.81
N MET A 31 6.51 -0.87 1.21
CA MET A 31 6.59 0.15 0.16
C MET A 31 5.79 1.37 0.58
N ASN A 32 6.07 2.50 0.00
CA ASN A 32 5.23 3.68 0.12
C ASN A 32 4.49 3.94 -1.18
N THR A 33 3.34 4.60 -1.11
CA THR A 33 2.60 5.06 -2.27
C THR A 33 1.88 6.37 -1.98
N ARG A 34 1.80 7.23 -3.00
CA ARG A 34 0.94 8.42 -3.04
C ARG A 34 -0.24 8.20 -3.98
N TRP A 35 -0.40 7.00 -4.47
CA TRP A 35 -1.46 6.61 -5.40
C TRP A 35 -2.30 5.50 -4.79
N GLY A 36 -3.59 5.61 -4.98
CA GLY A 36 -4.56 4.63 -4.55
C GLY A 36 -5.97 5.19 -4.67
N MET A 37 -6.92 4.30 -4.70
CA MET A 37 -8.34 4.67 -4.67
C MET A 37 -9.02 3.96 -3.52
N LEU A 38 -9.89 4.69 -2.84
CA LEU A 38 -10.70 4.18 -1.76
C LEU A 38 -12.16 4.37 -2.13
N GLY A 39 -12.92 3.31 -2.15
CA GLY A 39 -14.31 3.37 -2.56
C GLY A 39 -15.09 2.12 -2.22
N ARG A 40 -16.24 1.97 -2.88
CA ARG A 40 -17.14 0.84 -2.71
C ARG A 40 -17.43 0.17 -4.05
N MET A 41 -17.16 -1.15 -4.12
CA MET A 41 -17.40 -1.97 -5.29
C MET A 41 -17.81 -3.38 -4.84
N TRP A 42 -18.72 -4.03 -5.57
CA TRP A 42 -19.26 -5.36 -5.22
C TRP A 42 -19.86 -5.43 -3.80
N ASN A 43 -20.49 -4.36 -3.35
CA ASN A 43 -21.00 -4.19 -1.97
C ASN A 43 -19.93 -4.31 -0.86
N ARG A 44 -18.65 -4.05 -1.19
CA ARG A 44 -17.51 -4.10 -0.29
C ARG A 44 -16.78 -2.77 -0.26
N ASP A 45 -16.20 -2.44 0.88
CA ASP A 45 -15.21 -1.35 0.94
C ASP A 45 -13.91 -1.86 0.32
N VAL A 46 -13.37 -1.13 -0.64
CA VAL A 46 -12.21 -1.55 -1.44
C VAL A 46 -11.15 -0.45 -1.44
N PHE A 47 -9.90 -0.85 -1.26
CA PHE A 47 -8.73 -0.05 -1.56
C PHE A 47 -8.05 -0.59 -2.83
N VAL A 48 -7.94 0.23 -3.85
CA VAL A 48 -7.21 -0.12 -5.08
C VAL A 48 -5.79 0.37 -4.97
N LEU A 49 -4.84 -0.58 -4.95
CA LEU A 49 -3.41 -0.33 -4.80
C LEU A 49 -2.69 -0.53 -6.15
N PRO A 50 -2.12 0.53 -6.75
CA PRO A 50 -1.26 0.40 -7.92
C PRO A 50 0.17 0.03 -7.49
N VAL A 51 0.71 -1.05 -8.04
CA VAL A 51 2.08 -1.52 -7.77
C VAL A 51 2.80 -1.80 -9.09
N ARG A 52 4.00 -1.22 -9.27
CA ARG A 52 4.83 -1.52 -10.45
C ARG A 52 5.37 -2.95 -10.37
N ARG A 53 5.39 -3.67 -11.50
CA ARG A 53 5.81 -5.09 -11.56
C ARG A 53 7.21 -5.34 -11.00
N LYS A 54 8.15 -4.40 -11.15
CA LYS A 54 9.52 -4.54 -10.66
C LYS A 54 9.65 -4.42 -9.13
N LYS A 55 8.63 -3.93 -8.43
CA LYS A 55 8.69 -3.78 -6.96
C LYS A 55 8.62 -5.14 -6.28
N PHE A 56 9.44 -5.35 -5.26
CA PHE A 56 9.41 -6.58 -4.46
C PHE A 56 8.04 -6.84 -3.82
N SER A 57 7.33 -5.77 -3.44
CA SER A 57 5.96 -5.88 -2.95
C SER A 57 4.99 -6.48 -3.96
N HIS A 58 5.23 -6.32 -5.29
CA HIS A 58 4.42 -6.96 -6.32
C HIS A 58 4.43 -8.48 -6.17
N ASP A 59 5.63 -9.08 -6.09
CA ASP A 59 5.78 -10.53 -5.96
C ASP A 59 5.15 -11.06 -4.67
N LEU A 60 5.32 -10.30 -3.57
CA LEU A 60 4.79 -10.69 -2.26
C LEU A 60 3.25 -10.61 -2.22
N ILE A 61 2.65 -9.57 -2.83
CA ILE A 61 1.19 -9.43 -2.91
C ILE A 61 0.61 -10.51 -3.84
N ASP A 62 1.25 -10.77 -4.96
CA ASP A 62 0.82 -11.84 -5.88
C ASP A 62 0.84 -13.21 -5.22
N LYS A 63 1.84 -13.48 -4.41
CA LYS A 63 1.96 -14.73 -3.68
C LYS A 63 0.94 -14.87 -2.55
N ASN A 64 0.80 -13.82 -1.73
CA ASN A 64 0.03 -13.91 -0.47
C ASN A 64 -1.41 -13.41 -0.59
N LYS A 65 -1.73 -12.72 -1.70
CA LYS A 65 -3.05 -12.17 -2.01
C LYS A 65 -3.62 -11.26 -0.90
N CYS A 66 -2.73 -10.53 -0.21
CA CYS A 66 -3.11 -9.55 0.80
C CYS A 66 -2.02 -8.50 1.01
N PHE A 67 -2.43 -7.37 1.57
CA PHE A 67 -1.57 -6.27 2.00
C PHE A 67 -2.22 -5.49 3.14
N VAL A 68 -1.44 -4.66 3.83
CA VAL A 68 -1.95 -3.72 4.82
C VAL A 68 -1.54 -2.31 4.44
N VAL A 69 -2.51 -1.39 4.40
CA VAL A 69 -2.25 0.04 4.25
C VAL A 69 -2.07 0.63 5.65
N ASN A 70 -0.93 1.24 5.89
CA ASN A 70 -0.56 1.85 7.17
C ASN A 70 -0.50 3.37 6.98
N VAL A 71 -1.37 4.08 7.68
CA VAL A 71 -1.56 5.52 7.53
C VAL A 71 -0.80 6.25 8.62
N PRO A 72 0.20 7.08 8.27
CA PRO A 72 0.86 7.96 9.21
C PRO A 72 -0.15 8.95 9.82
N MET A 73 -0.16 9.09 11.14
CA MET A 73 -0.97 10.09 11.86
C MET A 73 -0.11 11.26 12.38
N THR A 74 1.20 11.13 12.25
CA THR A 74 2.20 12.17 12.53
C THR A 74 3.04 12.41 11.29
N ASP A 75 3.90 13.42 11.27
CA ASP A 75 4.82 13.64 10.16
C ASP A 75 5.85 12.49 10.08
N MET A 76 5.76 11.72 9.00
CA MET A 76 6.69 10.64 8.64
C MET A 76 7.26 10.84 7.22
N ASN A 77 7.36 12.08 6.75
CA ASN A 77 7.83 12.37 5.39
C ASN A 77 9.27 11.87 5.17
N ALA A 78 10.14 12.00 6.18
CA ALA A 78 11.51 11.47 6.11
C ALA A 78 11.54 9.94 5.91
N GLN A 79 10.70 9.21 6.65
CA GLN A 79 10.59 7.75 6.53
C GLN A 79 9.96 7.34 5.19
N LEU A 80 8.94 8.08 4.70
CA LEU A 80 8.34 7.85 3.38
C LEU A 80 9.38 8.03 2.26
N TYR A 81 10.18 9.10 2.33
CA TYR A 81 11.25 9.34 1.37
C TYR A 81 12.33 8.24 1.43
N LYS A 82 12.83 7.92 2.61
CA LYS A 82 13.82 6.85 2.83
C LYS A 82 13.25 5.48 2.36
N CYS A 83 11.98 5.19 2.60
CA CYS A 83 11.32 3.98 2.11
C CYS A 83 11.33 3.88 0.57
N ALA A 84 11.15 5.02 -0.11
CA ALA A 84 11.11 5.09 -1.58
C ALA A 84 12.49 4.82 -2.21
N SER A 85 13.59 5.27 -1.56
CA SER A 85 14.95 5.19 -2.09
C SER A 85 15.59 3.80 -1.97
N MET A 86 15.00 2.88 -1.20
CA MET A 86 15.54 1.54 -0.94
C MET A 86 14.77 0.44 -1.66
N SER A 87 15.46 -0.67 -1.96
CA SER A 87 14.84 -1.91 -2.45
C SER A 87 14.69 -2.92 -1.30
N GLY A 88 13.48 -3.44 -1.08
CA GLY A 88 13.27 -4.51 -0.11
C GLY A 88 13.84 -5.87 -0.53
N ARG A 89 14.42 -5.99 -1.74
CA ARG A 89 15.21 -7.15 -2.17
C ARG A 89 16.62 -7.11 -1.59
N GLU A 90 17.11 -5.91 -1.25
CA GLU A 90 18.49 -5.67 -0.84
C GLU A 90 18.61 -5.43 0.66
N VAL A 91 17.57 -4.79 1.26
CA VAL A 91 17.61 -4.41 2.67
C VAL A 91 16.33 -4.76 3.41
N ASN A 92 16.42 -4.97 4.71
CA ASN A 92 15.26 -5.07 5.59
C ASN A 92 14.76 -3.66 5.94
N LYS A 93 13.72 -3.22 5.22
CA LYS A 93 13.16 -1.88 5.38
C LYS A 93 12.57 -1.59 6.76
N PHE A 94 12.10 -2.59 7.50
CA PHE A 94 11.63 -2.39 8.88
C PHE A 94 12.79 -1.93 9.78
N LYS A 95 13.95 -2.60 9.70
CA LYS A 95 15.15 -2.21 10.43
C LYS A 95 15.66 -0.83 10.00
N GLU A 96 15.75 -0.59 8.68
CA GLU A 96 16.25 0.66 8.13
C GLU A 96 15.41 1.88 8.50
N LEU A 97 14.10 1.70 8.66
CA LEU A 97 13.17 2.75 9.00
C LEU A 97 12.92 2.87 10.52
N GLY A 98 13.43 1.92 11.31
CA GLY A 98 13.17 1.84 12.74
C GLY A 98 11.70 1.52 13.06
N PHE A 99 11.03 0.74 12.20
CA PHE A 99 9.64 0.35 12.38
C PHE A 99 9.51 -1.04 12.97
N GLU A 100 8.52 -1.20 13.85
CA GLU A 100 8.17 -2.48 14.44
C GLU A 100 7.05 -3.16 13.65
N PRO A 101 7.27 -4.38 13.10
CA PRO A 101 6.21 -5.14 12.47
C PRO A 101 5.33 -5.79 13.53
N VAL A 102 4.02 -5.51 13.47
CA VAL A 102 3.00 -6.18 14.30
C VAL A 102 2.10 -7.06 13.46
N PRO A 103 1.74 -8.27 13.89
CA PRO A 103 0.88 -9.15 13.12
C PRO A 103 -0.48 -8.51 12.79
N ALA A 104 -0.89 -8.57 11.53
CA ALA A 104 -2.25 -8.22 11.14
C ALA A 104 -3.24 -9.27 11.68
N LYS A 105 -4.50 -8.89 11.90
CA LYS A 105 -5.48 -9.74 12.58
C LYS A 105 -6.36 -10.56 11.62
N GLN A 106 -6.58 -10.06 10.40
CA GLN A 106 -7.49 -10.66 9.42
C GLN A 106 -6.79 -11.12 8.13
N VAL A 107 -5.54 -10.69 7.91
CA VAL A 107 -4.75 -11.09 6.73
C VAL A 107 -3.39 -11.63 7.15
N LYS A 108 -2.81 -12.50 6.32
CA LYS A 108 -1.46 -13.04 6.54
C LYS A 108 -0.41 -12.03 6.12
N SER A 109 -0.26 -10.98 6.91
CA SER A 109 0.73 -9.92 6.72
C SER A 109 1.01 -9.22 8.05
N VAL A 110 1.72 -8.10 8.02
CA VAL A 110 2.04 -7.29 9.19
C VAL A 110 1.56 -5.84 9.00
N ALA A 111 1.31 -5.15 10.11
CA ALA A 111 1.13 -3.70 10.16
C ALA A 111 2.40 -3.04 10.73
N ILE A 112 2.46 -1.71 10.69
CA ILE A 112 3.54 -0.89 11.26
C ILE A 112 3.03 -0.31 12.58
N ALA A 113 3.68 -0.66 13.71
CA ALA A 113 3.24 -0.23 15.04
C ALA A 113 3.21 1.30 15.20
N GLU A 114 4.09 2.03 14.51
CA GLU A 114 4.19 3.50 14.55
C GLU A 114 3.05 4.20 13.80
N CYS A 115 2.32 3.50 12.93
CA CYS A 115 1.13 4.03 12.26
C CYS A 115 -0.10 3.76 13.12
N ALA A 116 -1.03 4.71 13.19
CA ALA A 116 -2.21 4.58 14.05
C ALA A 116 -3.46 4.07 13.31
N LEU A 117 -3.51 4.15 11.99
CA LEU A 117 -4.64 3.65 11.19
C LEU A 117 -4.16 2.58 10.21
N HIS A 118 -4.80 1.42 10.27
CA HIS A 118 -4.46 0.27 9.43
C HIS A 118 -5.68 -0.22 8.65
N LEU A 119 -5.50 -0.45 7.34
CA LEU A 119 -6.48 -1.13 6.49
C LEU A 119 -5.91 -2.50 6.11
N GLU A 120 -6.45 -3.56 6.66
CA GLU A 120 -6.11 -4.93 6.27
C GLU A 120 -6.92 -5.31 5.04
N CYS A 121 -6.23 -5.61 3.93
CA CYS A 121 -6.83 -5.79 2.63
C CYS A 121 -6.58 -7.19 2.08
N LYS A 122 -7.66 -7.90 1.70
CA LYS A 122 -7.61 -9.15 0.94
C LYS A 122 -7.79 -8.85 -0.54
N VAL A 123 -6.85 -9.28 -1.37
CA VAL A 123 -6.96 -9.10 -2.83
C VAL A 123 -8.11 -9.93 -3.38
N ILE A 124 -9.06 -9.27 -4.02
CA ILE A 124 -10.26 -9.88 -4.60
C ILE A 124 -10.30 -9.76 -6.13
N TYR A 125 -9.54 -8.84 -6.71
CA TYR A 125 -9.41 -8.69 -8.15
C TYR A 125 -8.05 -8.06 -8.49
N VAL A 126 -7.49 -8.43 -9.65
CA VAL A 126 -6.22 -7.90 -10.15
C VAL A 126 -6.41 -7.48 -11.61
N CYS A 127 -5.94 -6.28 -11.94
CA CYS A 127 -6.00 -5.75 -13.28
C CYS A 127 -4.66 -5.14 -13.69
N GLU A 128 -4.14 -5.52 -14.85
CA GLU A 128 -2.92 -4.92 -15.39
C GLU A 128 -3.25 -3.68 -16.22
N MET A 129 -2.56 -2.59 -15.94
CA MET A 129 -2.62 -1.41 -16.80
C MET A 129 -2.01 -1.73 -18.17
N ARG A 130 -2.69 -1.28 -19.23
CA ARG A 130 -2.24 -1.39 -20.61
C ARG A 130 -2.13 0.00 -21.22
N GLU A 131 -1.02 0.28 -21.90
CA GLU A 131 -0.79 1.57 -22.57
C GLU A 131 -1.94 1.94 -23.50
N SER A 132 -2.44 0.97 -24.29
CA SER A 132 -3.55 1.18 -25.23
C SER A 132 -4.88 1.58 -24.59
N LYS A 133 -4.97 1.57 -23.25
CA LYS A 133 -6.17 1.95 -22.47
C LYS A 133 -5.96 3.21 -21.64
N LEU A 134 -4.76 3.80 -21.67
CA LEU A 134 -4.45 5.04 -20.98
C LEU A 134 -4.71 6.25 -21.87
N ASP A 135 -5.07 7.34 -21.24
CA ASP A 135 -5.00 8.64 -21.88
C ASP A 135 -3.56 8.91 -22.33
N PRO A 136 -3.33 9.41 -23.58
CA PRO A 136 -1.99 9.64 -24.10
C PRO A 136 -1.15 10.62 -23.27
N ILE A 137 -1.78 11.60 -22.62
CA ILE A 137 -1.10 12.59 -21.77
C ILE A 137 -0.61 11.89 -20.50
N ILE A 138 -1.45 11.06 -19.87
CA ILE A 138 -1.06 10.28 -18.68
C ILE A 138 0.05 9.29 -19.03
N ALA A 139 -0.05 8.60 -20.16
CA ALA A 139 0.99 7.66 -20.61
C ALA A 139 2.34 8.38 -20.79
N ARG A 140 2.35 9.55 -21.43
CA ARG A 140 3.54 10.36 -21.65
C ARG A 140 4.13 10.89 -20.34
N ASP A 141 3.30 11.47 -19.48
CA ASP A 141 3.80 12.23 -18.33
C ASP A 141 4.14 11.35 -17.12
N MET A 142 3.42 10.25 -16.94
CA MET A 142 3.54 9.40 -15.75
C MET A 142 4.25 8.07 -16.02
N TYR A 143 4.39 7.66 -17.27
CA TYR A 143 4.93 6.34 -17.65
C TYR A 143 6.05 6.44 -18.72
N ILE A 144 6.95 7.41 -18.57
CA ILE A 144 8.09 7.65 -19.48
C ILE A 144 8.88 6.36 -19.76
N ASN A 145 9.07 5.51 -18.74
CA ASN A 145 9.81 4.24 -18.85
C ASN A 145 8.91 3.05 -19.18
N ARG A 146 7.63 3.27 -19.54
CA ARG A 146 6.63 2.23 -19.84
C ARG A 146 6.46 1.18 -18.72
N GLU A 147 6.75 1.56 -17.47
CA GLU A 147 6.59 0.70 -16.30
C GLU A 147 5.19 0.82 -15.71
N TYR A 148 4.24 0.16 -16.34
CA TYR A 148 2.84 0.20 -15.93
C TYR A 148 2.61 -0.53 -14.61
N HIS A 149 1.55 -0.13 -13.91
CA HIS A 149 1.16 -0.73 -12.64
C HIS A 149 0.24 -1.91 -12.85
N THR A 150 0.31 -2.87 -11.94
CA THR A 150 -0.76 -3.80 -11.64
C THR A 150 -1.65 -3.17 -10.58
N LEU A 151 -2.97 -3.16 -10.79
CA LEU A 151 -3.96 -2.68 -9.85
C LEU A 151 -4.48 -3.84 -9.02
N TYR A 152 -4.22 -3.81 -7.72
CA TYR A 152 -4.74 -4.76 -6.75
C TYR A 152 -5.97 -4.20 -6.06
N PHE A 153 -7.13 -4.80 -6.29
CA PHE A 153 -8.36 -4.47 -5.61
C PHE A 153 -8.42 -5.24 -4.30
N GLY A 154 -8.15 -4.58 -3.20
CA GLY A 154 -8.17 -5.17 -1.86
C GLY A 154 -9.48 -4.87 -1.15
N GLU A 155 -10.27 -5.90 -0.85
CA GLU A 155 -11.37 -5.79 0.10
C GLU A 155 -10.81 -5.41 1.46
N ILE A 156 -11.29 -4.32 2.05
CA ILE A 156 -10.93 -3.90 3.40
C ILE A 156 -11.68 -4.78 4.39
N VAL A 157 -11.02 -5.85 4.84
CA VAL A 157 -11.61 -6.81 5.78
C VAL A 157 -11.52 -6.34 7.24
N ARG A 158 -10.63 -5.37 7.51
CA ARG A 158 -10.49 -4.71 8.80
C ARG A 158 -9.96 -3.30 8.63
N CYS A 159 -10.56 -2.37 9.35
CA CYS A 159 -10.03 -1.01 9.55
C CYS A 159 -9.87 -0.81 11.07
N SER A 160 -8.65 -0.59 11.54
CA SER A 160 -8.36 -0.35 12.95
C SER A 160 -7.67 0.98 13.14
N VAL A 161 -8.02 1.64 14.24
CA VAL A 161 -7.31 2.82 14.75
C VAL A 161 -6.76 2.41 16.11
N ASP A 162 -5.45 2.32 16.21
CA ASP A 162 -4.81 2.05 17.49
C ASP A 162 -4.71 3.37 18.26
N LYS A 163 -5.30 3.39 19.45
CA LYS A 163 -5.16 4.52 20.37
C LYS A 163 -3.75 4.44 20.95
N LYS A 164 -2.91 5.40 20.61
CA LYS A 164 -1.72 5.70 21.40
C LYS A 164 -2.10 6.62 22.54
#